data_729b153a07ba77e6ac5bb3abda06f07f
#
_entry.id   729b153a07ba77e6ac5bb3abda06f07f
#
_cell.length_a   1.000
_cell.length_b   1.000
_cell.length_c   1.000
_cell.angle_alpha   90.00
_cell.angle_beta   90.00
_cell.angle_gamma   90.00
#
_symmetry.space_group_name_H-M   'P 1'
#
loop_
_entity.id
_entity.type
_entity.pdbx_description
1 polymer ?
#
loop_
_entity_poly.entity_id
_entity_poly.type
_entity_poly.pdbx_seq_one_letter_code
_entity_poly.pdbx_strand_id
1 'polypeptide(L)'
;MTKAGLALMAIIVLGASLGVVGAAWAQDEEEGPMSNMHFLVVRDFNGKPVKNAAVVLHPVTRKGKQAKGGLELKTDNDGKTAIDGIPYGPLRVQVLAPGYQTFGEDYQINRPETEITIRLKRPGKQYSVYEEHPGDKKTEEKKDDAGQPKPQ
;
A
#
# COMPACT_ATOMS: atom_id res chain seq x y z
N MET A 1 -64.74 -42.71 61.73
CA MET A 1 -65.69 -42.41 60.63
C MET A 1 -65.20 -41.18 59.88
N THR A 2 -64.59 -41.45 58.74
CA THR A 2 -65.04 -40.92 57.45
C THR A 2 -64.63 -39.55 57.02
N LYS A 3 -64.02 -39.57 55.91
CA LYS A 3 -64.16 -38.85 54.67
C LYS A 3 -62.96 -38.00 54.33
N ALA A 4 -62.20 -38.56 53.55
CA ALA A 4 -61.59 -38.20 52.29
C ALA A 4 -62.04 -36.85 51.73
N GLY A 5 -61.08 -35.93 51.58
CA GLY A 5 -61.20 -34.70 50.85
C GLY A 5 -60.01 -34.64 49.84
N LEU A 6 -60.37 -34.95 48.63
CA LEU A 6 -59.41 -34.93 47.48
C LEU A 6 -59.17 -33.45 47.14
N ALA A 7 -58.04 -32.94 47.50
CA ALA A 7 -57.59 -31.63 47.05
C ALA A 7 -56.80 -31.71 45.79
N LEU A 8 -57.39 -31.25 44.71
CA LEU A 8 -56.83 -31.11 43.39
C LEU A 8 -55.76 -29.99 43.38
N MET A 9 -54.50 -30.41 43.37
CA MET A 9 -53.39 -29.44 43.21
C MET A 9 -53.22 -29.10 41.74
N ALA A 10 -53.68 -27.91 41.36
CA ALA A 10 -53.38 -27.33 40.08
C ALA A 10 -51.93 -26.84 40.08
N ILE A 11 -51.06 -27.55 39.38
CA ILE A 11 -49.68 -27.13 39.15
C ILE A 11 -49.71 -26.05 38.04
N ILE A 12 -49.58 -24.79 38.44
CA ILE A 12 -49.31 -23.68 37.51
C ILE A 12 -47.83 -23.76 37.17
N VAL A 13 -47.51 -24.24 36.00
CA VAL A 13 -46.16 -24.15 35.44
C VAL A 13 -45.99 -22.73 34.89
N LEU A 14 -45.41 -21.88 35.73
CA LEU A 14 -45.00 -20.56 35.32
C LEU A 14 -43.72 -20.68 34.53
N GLY A 15 -43.83 -20.68 33.18
CA GLY A 15 -42.70 -20.67 32.28
C GLY A 15 -41.96 -19.35 32.37
N ALA A 16 -40.87 -19.32 33.14
CA ALA A 16 -39.91 -18.23 33.07
C ALA A 16 -39.11 -18.32 31.79
N SER A 17 -39.55 -17.59 30.77
CA SER A 17 -38.71 -17.34 29.60
C SER A 17 -37.54 -16.43 30.00
N LEU A 18 -36.39 -17.01 30.30
CA LEU A 18 -35.14 -16.23 30.37
C LEU A 18 -34.85 -15.73 28.96
N GLY A 19 -35.23 -14.48 28.69
CA GLY A 19 -34.74 -13.70 27.59
C GLY A 19 -33.23 -13.52 27.77
N VAL A 20 -32.44 -14.25 26.98
CA VAL A 20 -31.01 -13.97 26.80
C VAL A 20 -30.95 -12.60 26.12
N VAL A 21 -30.80 -11.55 26.89
CA VAL A 21 -30.37 -10.25 26.38
C VAL A 21 -28.92 -10.45 25.93
N GLY A 22 -28.74 -10.73 24.63
CA GLY A 22 -27.46 -10.70 24.01
C GLY A 22 -26.93 -9.25 24.11
N ALA A 23 -26.06 -9.03 25.09
CA ALA A 23 -25.22 -7.82 25.09
C ALA A 23 -24.40 -7.89 23.84
N ALA A 24 -24.80 -7.17 22.78
CA ALA A 24 -23.96 -6.85 21.65
C ALA A 24 -22.81 -6.02 22.23
N TRP A 25 -21.71 -6.67 22.46
CA TRP A 25 -20.44 -5.99 22.71
C TRP A 25 -20.15 -5.22 21.42
N ALA A 26 -20.47 -3.95 21.39
CA ALA A 26 -19.89 -3.02 20.45
C ALA A 26 -18.38 -3.09 20.73
N GLN A 27 -17.64 -3.80 19.89
CA GLN A 27 -16.21 -3.66 19.84
C GLN A 27 -15.99 -2.25 19.30
N ASP A 28 -15.76 -1.29 20.20
CA ASP A 28 -15.04 -0.08 19.84
C ASP A 28 -13.68 -0.60 19.33
N GLU A 29 -13.56 -0.73 18.02
CA GLU A 29 -12.26 -0.86 17.39
C GLU A 29 -11.54 0.42 17.76
N GLU A 30 -10.66 0.36 18.77
CA GLU A 30 -9.76 1.45 19.08
C GLU A 30 -8.95 1.70 17.82
N GLU A 31 -9.33 2.74 17.09
CA GLU A 31 -8.56 3.21 15.95
C GLU A 31 -7.14 3.48 16.46
N GLY A 32 -6.19 2.68 15.97
CA GLY A 32 -4.78 2.81 16.36
C GLY A 32 -4.26 4.22 16.05
N PRO A 33 -3.05 4.55 16.50
CA PRO A 33 -2.49 5.88 16.27
C PRO A 33 -2.41 6.18 14.76
N MET A 34 -2.82 7.41 14.41
CA MET A 34 -2.88 7.90 13.03
C MET A 34 -1.91 9.04 12.80
N SER A 35 -1.51 9.22 11.56
CA SER A 35 -0.62 10.28 11.08
C SER A 35 -1.33 11.19 10.10
N ASN A 36 -1.04 12.49 10.18
CA ASN A 36 -1.31 13.46 9.13
C ASN A 36 -0.08 13.55 8.22
N MET A 37 -0.28 13.38 6.94
CA MET A 37 0.81 13.32 5.98
C MET A 37 0.79 14.52 5.04
N HIS A 38 1.94 15.15 4.88
CA HIS A 38 2.16 16.27 3.99
C HIS A 38 3.19 15.88 2.92
N PHE A 39 2.83 16.07 1.67
CA PHE A 39 3.69 15.76 0.53
C PHE A 39 4.06 17.03 -0.20
N LEU A 40 5.33 17.13 -0.58
CA LEU A 40 5.85 18.15 -1.48
C LEU A 40 6.53 17.45 -2.66
N VAL A 41 5.98 17.65 -3.86
CA VAL A 41 6.52 17.05 -5.08
C VAL A 41 7.22 18.13 -5.91
N VAL A 42 8.53 17.94 -6.13
CA VAL A 42 9.37 18.88 -6.85
C VAL A 42 10.17 18.18 -7.95
N ARG A 43 10.62 18.98 -8.90
CA ARG A 43 11.54 18.53 -9.97
C ARG A 43 12.93 18.38 -9.40
N ASP A 44 13.57 17.24 -9.62
CA ASP A 44 14.92 16.97 -9.11
C ASP A 44 15.97 17.97 -9.62
N PHE A 45 15.88 18.37 -10.89
CA PHE A 45 16.90 19.20 -11.55
C PHE A 45 16.87 20.69 -11.20
N ASN A 46 15.77 21.24 -10.70
CA ASN A 46 15.64 22.67 -10.40
C ASN A 46 14.80 23.01 -9.16
N GLY A 47 14.30 22.00 -8.45
CA GLY A 47 13.52 22.17 -7.22
C GLY A 47 12.14 22.83 -7.41
N LYS A 48 11.72 23.14 -8.65
CA LYS A 48 10.41 23.75 -8.88
C LYS A 48 9.27 22.76 -8.60
N PRO A 49 8.12 23.21 -8.10
CA PRO A 49 6.99 22.34 -7.80
C PRO A 49 6.45 21.63 -9.04
N VAL A 50 5.89 20.46 -8.84
CA VAL A 50 5.18 19.68 -9.86
C VAL A 50 3.70 19.67 -9.50
N LYS A 51 2.91 20.42 -10.25
CA LYS A 51 1.45 20.46 -10.09
C LYS A 51 0.78 19.23 -10.71
N ASN A 52 -0.38 18.88 -10.19
CA ASN A 52 -1.23 17.79 -10.69
C ASN A 52 -0.50 16.43 -10.79
N ALA A 53 0.51 16.21 -9.96
CA ALA A 53 1.11 14.91 -9.80
C ALA A 53 0.18 13.99 -8.99
N ALA A 54 0.02 12.75 -9.42
CA ALA A 54 -0.72 11.75 -8.67
C ALA A 54 0.17 11.16 -7.58
N VAL A 55 -0.20 11.36 -6.32
CA VAL A 55 0.43 10.73 -5.17
C VAL A 55 -0.47 9.58 -4.73
N VAL A 56 0.01 8.35 -4.91
CA VAL A 56 -0.74 7.13 -4.64
C VAL A 56 -0.17 6.45 -3.41
N LEU A 57 -1.02 6.21 -2.44
CA LEU A 57 -0.68 5.62 -1.15
C LEU A 57 -1.24 4.21 -1.06
N HIS A 58 -0.40 3.23 -0.76
CA HIS A 58 -0.84 1.85 -0.55
C HIS A 58 -0.30 1.32 0.78
N PRO A 59 -1.16 0.82 1.66
CA PRO A 59 -0.71 0.07 2.81
C PRO A 59 0.13 -1.13 2.38
N VAL A 60 1.17 -1.44 3.13
CA VAL A 60 2.06 -2.59 2.88
C VAL A 60 1.88 -3.60 4.00
N THR A 61 1.74 -4.86 3.65
CA THR A 61 1.66 -5.94 4.64
C THR A 61 3.02 -6.19 5.28
N ARG A 62 3.05 -6.87 6.44
CA ARG A 62 4.31 -7.29 7.11
C ARG A 62 5.24 -8.12 6.21
N LYS A 63 4.72 -8.72 5.14
CA LYS A 63 5.50 -9.47 4.15
C LYS A 63 6.02 -8.62 2.99
N GLY A 64 5.91 -7.28 3.07
CA GLY A 64 6.33 -6.34 2.03
C GLY A 64 5.43 -6.32 0.79
N LYS A 65 4.27 -6.97 0.83
CA LYS A 65 3.31 -6.96 -0.29
C LYS A 65 2.32 -5.81 -0.12
N GLN A 66 1.98 -5.17 -1.22
CA GLN A 66 0.94 -4.15 -1.27
C GLN A 66 -0.41 -4.76 -0.86
N ALA A 67 -1.08 -4.14 0.09
CA ALA A 67 -2.43 -4.52 0.49
C ALA A 67 -3.46 -4.04 -0.55
N LYS A 68 -4.67 -4.59 -0.46
CA LYS A 68 -5.80 -4.10 -1.27
C LYS A 68 -6.22 -2.72 -0.80
N GLY A 69 -6.67 -1.91 -1.73
CA GLY A 69 -7.03 -0.52 -1.50
C GLY A 69 -5.82 0.40 -1.70
N GLY A 70 -6.11 1.64 -1.98
CA GLY A 70 -5.12 2.70 -2.15
C GLY A 70 -5.85 4.03 -2.26
N LEU A 71 -5.16 5.09 -1.90
CA LEU A 71 -5.66 6.46 -2.00
C LEU A 71 -4.84 7.20 -3.04
N GLU A 72 -5.50 7.95 -3.90
CA GLU A 72 -4.86 8.84 -4.87
C GLU A 72 -5.16 10.29 -4.52
N LEU A 73 -4.11 11.08 -4.38
CA LEU A 73 -4.15 12.51 -4.16
C LEU A 73 -3.56 13.22 -5.36
N LYS A 74 -3.93 14.49 -5.56
CA LYS A 74 -3.32 15.34 -6.59
C LYS A 74 -2.62 16.53 -5.95
N THR A 75 -1.43 16.84 -6.42
CA THR A 75 -0.71 18.03 -5.97
C THR A 75 -1.32 19.31 -6.55
N ASP A 76 -1.32 20.36 -5.74
CA ASP A 76 -1.71 21.71 -6.10
C ASP A 76 -0.67 22.43 -6.98
N ASN A 77 -0.83 23.74 -7.19
CA ASN A 77 0.09 24.56 -7.96
C ASN A 77 1.48 24.71 -7.33
N ASP A 78 1.55 24.55 -6.00
CA ASP A 78 2.79 24.59 -5.21
C ASP A 78 3.43 23.21 -5.05
N GLY A 79 2.89 22.19 -5.73
CA GLY A 79 3.36 20.82 -5.66
C GLY A 79 3.01 20.13 -4.34
N LYS A 80 2.06 20.67 -3.56
CA LYS A 80 1.70 20.17 -2.25
C LYS A 80 0.42 19.37 -2.30
N THR A 81 0.32 18.38 -1.41
CA THR A 81 -0.92 17.69 -1.07
C THR A 81 -0.82 17.14 0.34
N ALA A 82 -1.94 16.93 1.00
CA ALA A 82 -2.00 16.41 2.36
C ALA A 82 -3.15 15.43 2.52
N ILE A 83 -3.04 14.57 3.51
CA ILE A 83 -4.09 13.66 3.93
C ILE A 83 -3.94 13.37 5.42
N ASP A 84 -5.08 13.30 6.10
CA ASP A 84 -5.16 12.99 7.51
C ASP A 84 -5.65 11.56 7.73
N GLY A 85 -5.38 11.00 8.91
CA GLY A 85 -5.93 9.72 9.32
C GLY A 85 -5.28 8.50 8.65
N ILE A 86 -3.98 8.55 8.36
CA ILE A 86 -3.23 7.39 7.87
C ILE A 86 -2.75 6.57 9.07
N PRO A 87 -3.15 5.29 9.19
CA PRO A 87 -2.70 4.44 10.29
C PRO A 87 -1.18 4.28 10.32
N TYR A 88 -0.61 4.18 11.52
CA TYR A 88 0.81 3.86 11.67
C TYR A 88 1.11 2.49 11.06
N GLY A 89 2.27 2.38 10.42
CA GLY A 89 2.70 1.16 9.76
C GLY A 89 3.48 1.40 8.47
N PRO A 90 3.79 0.34 7.74
CA PRO A 90 4.48 0.44 6.46
C PRO A 90 3.51 0.93 5.37
N LEU A 91 3.91 1.97 4.66
CA LEU A 91 3.15 2.63 3.60
C LEU A 91 4.02 2.78 2.35
N ARG A 92 3.53 2.30 1.21
CA ARG A 92 4.14 2.55 -0.10
C ARG A 92 3.58 3.82 -0.69
N VAL A 93 4.48 4.73 -1.04
CA VAL A 93 4.16 5.98 -1.72
C VAL A 93 4.66 5.89 -3.16
N GLN A 94 3.75 6.04 -4.11
CA GLN A 94 4.08 6.15 -5.53
C GLN A 94 3.67 7.52 -6.04
N VAL A 95 4.52 8.12 -6.89
CA VAL A 95 4.17 9.39 -7.53
C VAL A 95 4.31 9.27 -9.03
N LEU A 96 3.24 9.64 -9.72
CA LEU A 96 3.16 9.63 -11.18
C LEU A 96 2.88 11.06 -11.65
N ALA A 97 3.70 11.53 -12.60
CA ALA A 97 3.47 12.79 -13.27
C ALA A 97 3.92 12.69 -14.74
N PRO A 98 3.19 13.29 -15.69
CA PRO A 98 3.57 13.27 -17.10
C PRO A 98 4.96 13.87 -17.32
N GLY A 99 5.81 13.17 -18.08
CA GLY A 99 7.17 13.62 -18.38
C GLY A 99 8.21 13.37 -17.28
N TYR A 100 7.86 12.56 -16.27
CA TYR A 100 8.76 12.14 -15.20
C TYR A 100 8.79 10.62 -15.06
N GLN A 101 9.86 10.12 -14.46
CA GLN A 101 9.91 8.72 -14.02
C GLN A 101 8.96 8.51 -12.86
N THR A 102 8.29 7.37 -12.81
CA THR A 102 7.50 6.98 -11.65
C THR A 102 8.42 6.87 -10.43
N PHE A 103 8.06 7.58 -9.37
CA PHE A 103 8.68 7.42 -8.06
C PHE A 103 7.95 6.33 -7.27
N GLY A 104 8.67 5.55 -6.48
CA GLY A 104 8.08 4.56 -5.59
C GLY A 104 9.03 4.23 -4.45
N GLU A 105 8.55 4.39 -3.21
CA GLU A 105 9.31 4.12 -1.99
C GLU A 105 8.39 3.68 -0.85
N ASP A 106 8.92 2.83 0.04
CA ASP A 106 8.20 2.35 1.23
C ASP A 106 8.67 3.14 2.46
N TYR A 107 7.71 3.72 3.19
CA TYR A 107 7.92 4.50 4.40
C TYR A 107 7.35 3.79 5.62
N GLN A 108 8.03 3.91 6.76
CA GLN A 108 7.50 3.48 8.05
C GLN A 108 6.87 4.67 8.76
N ILE A 109 5.55 4.69 8.82
CA ILE A 109 4.78 5.75 9.48
C ILE A 109 4.67 5.43 10.97
N ASN A 110 5.22 6.30 11.81
CA ASN A 110 5.27 6.12 13.26
C ASN A 110 5.18 7.43 14.05
N ARG A 111 4.73 8.51 13.41
CA ARG A 111 4.62 9.86 14.00
C ARG A 111 3.26 10.45 13.67
N PRO A 112 2.73 11.33 14.56
CA PRO A 112 1.44 12.00 14.31
C PRO A 112 1.46 12.92 13.08
N GLU A 113 2.63 13.48 12.74
CA GLU A 113 2.84 14.26 11.53
C GLU A 113 4.05 13.72 10.75
N THR A 114 3.90 13.59 9.45
CA THR A 114 4.95 13.11 8.55
C THR A 114 4.99 13.97 7.30
N GLU A 115 6.14 14.60 7.05
CA GLU A 115 6.39 15.38 5.83
C GLU A 115 7.32 14.59 4.90
N ILE A 116 6.93 14.48 3.64
CA ILE A 116 7.69 13.76 2.61
C ILE A 116 7.91 14.67 1.41
N THR A 117 9.19 14.95 1.12
CA THR A 117 9.57 15.67 -0.10
C THR A 117 10.03 14.69 -1.16
N ILE A 118 9.36 14.70 -2.30
CA ILE A 118 9.59 13.79 -3.42
C ILE A 118 10.21 14.55 -4.60
N ARG A 119 11.36 14.05 -5.08
CA ARG A 119 12.08 14.62 -6.20
C ARG A 119 11.87 13.76 -7.45
N LEU A 120 11.16 14.30 -8.43
CA LEU A 120 10.86 13.59 -9.67
C LEU A 120 11.97 13.82 -10.71
N LYS A 121 12.51 12.73 -11.22
CA LYS A 121 13.53 12.71 -12.27
C LYS A 121 12.87 12.66 -13.64
N ARG A 122 13.52 13.26 -14.63
CA ARG A 122 13.12 13.08 -16.03
C ARG A 122 13.48 11.68 -16.50
N PRO A 123 12.74 11.11 -17.46
CA PRO A 123 13.15 9.87 -18.10
C PRO A 123 14.55 10.03 -18.69
N GLY A 124 15.40 9.03 -18.46
CA GLY A 124 16.69 8.93 -19.15
C GLY A 124 16.50 8.68 -20.65
N LYS A 125 17.60 8.71 -21.42
CA LYS A 125 17.57 8.28 -22.81
C LYS A 125 17.14 6.81 -22.88
N GLN A 126 16.10 6.56 -23.65
CA GLN A 126 15.65 5.20 -23.93
C GLN A 126 16.54 4.67 -25.05
N TYR A 127 17.38 3.70 -24.74
CA TYR A 127 18.22 3.06 -25.76
C TYR A 127 17.41 1.97 -26.47
N SER A 128 17.45 2.01 -27.81
CA SER A 128 16.93 0.91 -28.61
C SER A 128 17.93 -0.24 -28.62
N VAL A 129 17.44 -1.49 -28.53
CA VAL A 129 18.28 -2.70 -28.67
C VAL A 129 18.94 -2.79 -30.07
N TYR A 130 18.45 -1.96 -31.01
CA TYR A 130 18.90 -1.93 -32.40
C TYR A 130 19.83 -0.75 -32.71
N GLU A 131 20.10 0.14 -31.76
CA GLU A 131 21.09 1.20 -31.92
C GLU A 131 22.43 0.75 -31.34
N GLU A 132 23.49 0.80 -32.20
CA GLU A 132 24.85 0.55 -31.75
C GLU A 132 25.28 1.68 -30.79
N HIS A 133 25.61 1.33 -29.57
CA HIS A 133 26.10 2.31 -28.59
C HIS A 133 27.62 2.46 -28.74
N PRO A 134 28.16 3.69 -28.63
CA PRO A 134 29.62 3.94 -28.77
C PRO A 134 30.43 3.35 -27.58
N GLY A 135 30.05 2.25 -27.02
CA GLY A 135 30.72 1.55 -25.94
C GLY A 135 30.73 0.03 -26.11
N ASP A 136 29.85 -0.50 -26.94
CA ASP A 136 29.76 -1.94 -27.20
C ASP A 136 30.75 -2.35 -28.30
N LYS A 137 32.05 -2.26 -27.99
CA LYS A 137 33.03 -3.00 -28.75
C LYS A 137 32.88 -4.48 -28.40
N LYS A 138 32.08 -5.18 -29.20
CA LYS A 138 32.07 -6.62 -29.26
C LYS A 138 33.51 -7.09 -29.44
N THR A 139 34.07 -7.68 -28.42
CA THR A 139 35.26 -8.51 -28.55
C THR A 139 34.84 -9.71 -29.38
N GLU A 140 35.11 -9.66 -30.69
CA GLU A 140 35.04 -10.82 -31.55
C GLU A 140 36.10 -11.80 -31.06
N GLU A 141 35.66 -12.77 -30.31
CA GLU A 141 36.45 -13.96 -30.00
C GLU A 141 36.64 -14.73 -31.30
N LYS A 142 37.83 -14.55 -31.89
CA LYS A 142 38.34 -15.31 -33.04
C LYS A 142 38.40 -16.79 -32.62
N LYS A 143 37.40 -17.58 -33.02
CA LYS A 143 37.51 -19.02 -33.01
C LYS A 143 38.54 -19.41 -34.08
N ASP A 144 39.74 -19.76 -33.64
CA ASP A 144 40.74 -20.42 -34.44
C ASP A 144 40.17 -21.78 -34.86
N ASP A 145 39.99 -21.88 -36.18
CA ASP A 145 39.67 -23.10 -36.89
C ASP A 145 40.88 -24.05 -36.82
N ALA A 146 40.84 -25.00 -35.90
CA ALA A 146 41.80 -26.08 -35.81
C ALA A 146 41.30 -27.27 -36.63
N GLY A 147 41.97 -27.47 -37.77
CA GLY A 147 41.79 -28.47 -38.78
C GLY A 147 41.27 -29.86 -38.39
N GLN A 148 40.35 -30.34 -39.19
CA GLN A 148 40.01 -31.75 -39.30
C GLN A 148 41.03 -32.49 -40.16
N PRO A 149 41.59 -33.65 -39.72
CA PRO A 149 42.29 -34.53 -40.60
C PRO A 149 41.30 -35.41 -41.39
N LYS A 150 41.53 -35.48 -42.76
CA LYS A 150 40.78 -36.37 -43.62
C LYS A 150 41.22 -37.82 -43.39
N PRO A 151 40.31 -38.83 -43.44
CA PRO A 151 40.68 -40.23 -43.51
C PRO A 151 41.07 -40.66 -44.91
N GLN A 152 42.12 -41.47 -45.02
CA GLN A 152 42.45 -42.26 -46.18
C GLN A 152 41.61 -43.55 -46.15
#